data_b2abdc9ea2ed72832032c5437d461571
#
_entry.id   b2abdc9ea2ed72832032c5437d461571
#
_cell.length_a   1.000
_cell.length_b   1.000
_cell.length_c   1.000
_cell.angle_alpha   90.00
_cell.angle_beta   90.00
_cell.angle_gamma   90.00
#
_symmetry.space_group_name_H-M   'P 1'
#
loop_
_entity.id
_entity.type
_entity.pdbx_description
1 polymer ?
#
loop_
_entity_poly.entity_id
_entity_poly.type
_entity_poly.pdbx_seq_one_letter_code
_entity_poly.pdbx_strand_id
1 'polypeptide(L)'
;PQMSQNEPQMSQNEPQIATKNIKNTANGLDLNCEFCGKLFSTKANKRKHELHRCTKIPTSIQHNKDINEWRMEKKQLYKQIDALIAKAGNTTTNNLNLNSYGNEDLSHLTDSFKTGLLKGPFGMIPKMIEAIHFNNEKPENKNISLTNKKENKIKIFKNGKWAYCKKTDILEDIMHNNYYLLDAHYDDIGNDILNDVQKLQYSHFKDKFSSGEIKKSTKEDINLVLLNSD
;
A
#
# COMPACT_ATOMS: atom_id res chain seq x y z
N PRO A 1 33.19 -18.88 9.85
CA PRO A 1 33.27 -17.95 10.96
C PRO A 1 32.12 -18.26 11.93
N GLN A 2 32.55 -18.76 13.11
CA GLN A 2 31.65 -19.12 14.20
C GLN A 2 31.23 -17.86 14.94
N MET A 3 29.92 -17.68 15.10
CA MET A 3 29.36 -16.64 15.99
C MET A 3 29.32 -17.23 17.40
N SER A 4 30.06 -16.58 18.30
CA SER A 4 30.11 -16.86 19.74
C SER A 4 28.83 -16.32 20.40
N GLN A 5 28.08 -17.21 21.06
CA GLN A 5 26.96 -16.85 21.93
C GLN A 5 27.54 -16.52 23.32
N ASN A 6 27.44 -15.28 23.74
CA ASN A 6 27.69 -14.87 25.13
C ASN A 6 26.35 -14.51 25.75
N GLU A 7 25.79 -15.43 26.55
CA GLU A 7 24.73 -15.12 27.51
C GLU A 7 25.35 -14.57 28.80
N PRO A 8 24.83 -13.48 29.38
CA PRO A 8 25.25 -13.01 30.69
C PRO A 8 24.53 -13.82 31.79
N GLN A 9 25.33 -14.48 32.62
CA GLN A 9 24.86 -15.12 33.86
C GLN A 9 24.35 -14.06 34.83
N MET A 10 23.08 -14.15 35.22
CA MET A 10 22.49 -13.36 36.31
C MET A 10 22.91 -13.93 37.64
N SER A 11 23.65 -13.15 38.41
CA SER A 11 24.00 -13.38 39.80
C SER A 11 22.76 -13.36 40.68
N GLN A 12 22.49 -14.47 41.38
CA GLN A 12 21.46 -14.55 42.40
C GLN A 12 22.01 -13.94 43.71
N ASN A 13 21.56 -12.73 44.03
CA ASN A 13 21.66 -12.19 45.41
C ASN A 13 20.26 -11.84 45.87
N GLU A 14 19.66 -12.74 46.66
CA GLU A 14 18.47 -12.47 47.44
C GLU A 14 18.84 -11.61 48.65
N PRO A 15 18.18 -10.47 48.89
CA PRO A 15 18.31 -9.76 50.16
C PRO A 15 17.37 -10.40 51.21
N GLN A 16 17.96 -10.94 52.29
CA GLN A 16 17.24 -11.38 53.46
C GLN A 16 16.53 -10.22 54.14
N ILE A 17 15.20 -10.27 54.14
CA ILE A 17 14.37 -9.29 54.86
C ILE A 17 14.18 -9.75 56.30
N ALA A 18 14.76 -8.99 57.23
CA ALA A 18 14.57 -9.19 58.68
C ALA A 18 13.12 -8.82 59.06
N THR A 19 12.33 -9.82 59.39
CA THR A 19 10.96 -9.68 59.93
C THR A 19 10.97 -9.33 61.40
N LYS A 20 10.61 -8.10 61.77
CA LYS A 20 10.15 -7.78 63.13
C LYS A 20 8.62 -7.85 63.19
N ASN A 21 8.11 -8.97 63.69
CA ASN A 21 6.69 -9.14 64.00
C ASN A 21 6.32 -8.40 65.26
N ILE A 22 5.43 -7.40 65.17
CA ILE A 22 4.63 -6.91 66.28
C ILE A 22 3.18 -7.22 65.92
N LYS A 23 2.66 -8.28 66.53
CA LYS A 23 1.24 -8.68 66.45
C LYS A 23 0.43 -7.83 67.42
N ASN A 24 -0.45 -6.97 66.94
CA ASN A 24 -1.59 -6.45 67.70
C ASN A 24 -2.86 -6.98 67.05
N THR A 25 -3.38 -8.06 67.60
CA THR A 25 -4.64 -8.70 67.19
C THR A 25 -5.78 -8.20 68.05
N ALA A 26 -6.64 -7.33 67.48
CA ALA A 26 -8.04 -7.28 67.85
C ALA A 26 -8.84 -7.57 66.59
N ASN A 27 -9.54 -8.69 66.57
CA ASN A 27 -10.39 -9.19 65.45
C ASN A 27 -9.71 -9.69 64.18
N GLY A 28 -8.63 -10.47 64.27
CA GLY A 28 -8.21 -11.34 63.16
C GLY A 28 -7.82 -10.67 61.82
N LEU A 29 -7.84 -9.35 61.72
CA LEU A 29 -7.52 -8.61 60.49
C LEU A 29 -6.26 -7.75 60.71
N ASP A 30 -5.18 -8.11 60.03
CA ASP A 30 -3.99 -7.28 60.02
C ASP A 30 -4.23 -6.01 59.14
N LEU A 31 -4.46 -4.88 59.82
CA LEU A 31 -4.73 -3.57 59.17
C LEU A 31 -3.48 -2.70 59.06
N ASN A 32 -2.30 -3.23 59.40
CA ASN A 32 -1.05 -2.51 59.22
C ASN A 32 -0.50 -2.64 57.79
N CYS A 33 0.02 -1.57 57.23
CA CYS A 33 0.72 -1.62 55.93
C CYS A 33 1.98 -2.50 56.05
N GLU A 34 2.14 -3.46 55.16
CA GLU A 34 3.28 -4.39 55.14
C GLU A 34 4.62 -3.71 54.87
N PHE A 35 4.61 -2.56 54.22
CA PHE A 35 5.83 -1.83 53.81
C PHE A 35 6.24 -0.73 54.79
N CYS A 36 5.30 0.01 55.37
CA CYS A 36 5.62 1.15 56.24
C CYS A 36 5.09 1.01 57.67
N GLY A 37 4.35 -0.05 58.00
CA GLY A 37 3.77 -0.32 59.32
C GLY A 37 2.60 0.59 59.73
N LYS A 38 2.10 1.46 58.87
CA LYS A 38 1.01 2.38 59.15
C LYS A 38 -0.30 1.64 59.35
N LEU A 39 -1.02 1.91 60.46
CA LEU A 39 -2.32 1.32 60.79
C LEU A 39 -3.45 2.00 60.05
N PHE A 40 -4.41 1.22 59.57
CA PHE A 40 -5.60 1.70 58.87
C PHE A 40 -6.88 1.23 59.52
N SER A 41 -7.95 2.00 59.36
CA SER A 41 -9.27 1.70 59.91
C SER A 41 -10.02 0.58 59.18
N THR A 42 -9.66 0.31 57.91
CA THR A 42 -10.28 -0.72 57.09
C THR A 42 -9.26 -1.37 56.15
N LYS A 43 -9.53 -2.61 55.75
CA LYS A 43 -8.74 -3.36 54.76
C LYS A 43 -8.68 -2.64 53.41
N ALA A 44 -9.77 -1.98 53.01
CA ALA A 44 -9.84 -1.21 51.78
C ALA A 44 -8.87 0.00 51.80
N ASN A 45 -8.81 0.71 52.93
CA ASN A 45 -7.91 1.85 53.10
C ASN A 45 -6.44 1.40 53.17
N LYS A 46 -6.13 0.28 53.84
CA LYS A 46 -4.82 -0.36 53.84
C LYS A 46 -4.39 -0.65 52.39
N ARG A 47 -5.23 -1.37 51.62
CA ARG A 47 -4.94 -1.76 50.22
C ARG A 47 -4.75 -0.56 49.32
N LYS A 48 -5.57 0.51 49.43
CA LYS A 48 -5.43 1.73 48.67
C LYS A 48 -4.12 2.46 48.96
N HIS A 49 -3.69 2.45 50.27
CA HIS A 49 -2.40 3.01 50.65
C HIS A 49 -1.23 2.19 50.10
N GLU A 50 -1.25 0.88 50.19
CA GLU A 50 -0.22 -0.03 49.69
C GLU A 50 -0.09 0.04 48.17
N LEU A 51 -1.21 0.24 47.46
CA LEU A 51 -1.18 0.33 46.00
C LEU A 51 -0.69 1.68 45.44
N HIS A 52 -1.03 2.79 46.10
CA HIS A 52 -0.87 4.11 45.45
C HIS A 52 -0.18 5.17 46.31
N ARG A 53 0.00 4.95 47.65
CA ARG A 53 0.41 6.01 48.56
C ARG A 53 1.60 5.66 49.46
N CYS A 54 1.98 4.39 49.53
CA CYS A 54 3.09 3.98 50.40
C CYS A 54 4.43 4.32 49.76
N THR A 55 5.21 5.18 50.39
CA THR A 55 6.53 5.58 49.92
C THR A 55 7.67 4.62 50.28
N LYS A 56 7.37 3.59 51.10
CA LYS A 56 8.33 2.56 51.54
C LYS A 56 8.20 1.21 50.80
N ILE A 57 7.49 1.20 49.69
CA ILE A 57 7.45 0.03 48.81
C ILE A 57 8.83 -0.18 48.21
N PRO A 58 9.44 -1.37 48.28
CA PRO A 58 10.71 -1.66 47.64
C PRO A 58 10.64 -1.38 46.12
N THR A 59 11.67 -0.77 45.58
CA THR A 59 11.77 -0.37 44.19
C THR A 59 11.52 -1.54 43.22
N SER A 60 11.90 -2.76 43.62
CA SER A 60 11.65 -4.00 42.87
C SER A 60 10.16 -4.35 42.72
N ILE A 61 9.36 -4.09 43.76
CA ILE A 61 7.90 -4.37 43.75
C ILE A 61 7.18 -3.31 42.88
N GLN A 62 7.60 -2.05 42.98
CA GLN A 62 7.07 -0.98 42.15
C GLN A 62 7.40 -1.23 40.67
N HIS A 63 8.63 -1.59 40.38
CA HIS A 63 9.07 -1.91 39.01
C HIS A 63 8.30 -3.09 38.39
N ASN A 64 8.02 -4.15 39.18
CA ASN A 64 7.21 -5.27 38.72
C ASN A 64 5.74 -4.90 38.44
N LYS A 65 5.18 -3.95 39.20
CA LYS A 65 3.84 -3.41 38.93
C LYS A 65 3.83 -2.65 37.62
N ASP A 66 4.76 -1.73 37.44
CA ASP A 66 4.89 -0.92 36.23
C ASP A 66 5.09 -1.79 34.98
N ILE A 67 5.89 -2.85 35.08
CA ILE A 67 6.06 -3.85 34.00
C ILE A 67 4.75 -4.59 33.69
N ASN A 68 3.97 -4.97 34.71
CA ASN A 68 2.73 -5.70 34.49
C ASN A 68 1.65 -4.79 33.89
N GLU A 69 1.53 -3.54 34.36
CA GLU A 69 0.65 -2.54 33.79
C GLU A 69 1.01 -2.29 32.32
N TRP A 70 2.29 -2.08 32.02
CA TRP A 70 2.79 -1.91 30.65
C TRP A 70 2.51 -3.13 29.75
N ARG A 71 2.65 -4.36 30.29
CA ARG A 71 2.30 -5.59 29.54
C ARG A 71 0.81 -5.66 29.21
N MET A 72 -0.06 -5.27 30.14
CA MET A 72 -1.50 -5.26 29.91
C MET A 72 -1.91 -4.21 28.90
N GLU A 73 -1.34 -3.01 28.99
CA GLU A 73 -1.56 -1.92 28.07
C GLU A 73 -1.08 -2.27 26.65
N LYS A 74 0.12 -2.84 26.54
CA LYS A 74 0.65 -3.37 25.29
C LYS A 74 -0.24 -4.44 24.66
N LYS A 75 -0.76 -5.38 25.46
CA LYS A 75 -1.69 -6.42 24.99
C LYS A 75 -3.01 -5.82 24.48
N GLN A 76 -3.52 -4.78 25.13
CA GLN A 76 -4.72 -4.07 24.72
C GLN A 76 -4.48 -3.30 23.40
N LEU A 77 -3.32 -2.66 23.26
CA LEU A 77 -2.92 -1.97 22.04
C LEU A 77 -2.82 -2.92 20.84
N TYR A 78 -2.21 -4.09 21.02
CA TYR A 78 -2.17 -5.10 19.95
C TYR A 78 -3.57 -5.59 19.55
N LYS A 79 -4.50 -5.79 20.51
CA LYS A 79 -5.88 -6.13 20.16
C LYS A 79 -6.58 -5.03 19.37
N GLN A 80 -6.30 -3.77 19.67
CA GLN A 80 -6.84 -2.64 18.89
C GLN A 80 -6.25 -2.59 17.47
N ILE A 81 -4.95 -2.83 17.34
CA ILE A 81 -4.27 -2.92 16.03
C ILE A 81 -4.88 -4.07 15.20
N ASP A 82 -5.02 -5.26 15.77
CA ASP A 82 -5.63 -6.40 15.08
C ASP A 82 -7.08 -6.10 14.64
N ALA A 83 -7.86 -5.43 15.50
CA ALA A 83 -9.22 -5.02 15.18
C ALA A 83 -9.28 -3.95 14.08
N LEU A 84 -8.31 -3.03 14.04
CA LEU A 84 -8.19 -2.03 12.98
C LEU A 84 -7.77 -2.69 11.67
N ILE A 85 -6.83 -3.63 11.69
CA ILE A 85 -6.42 -4.40 10.52
C ILE A 85 -7.60 -5.21 9.97
N ALA A 86 -8.39 -5.85 10.84
CA ALA A 86 -9.59 -6.59 10.43
C ALA A 86 -10.69 -5.69 9.85
N LYS A 87 -10.84 -4.45 10.35
CA LYS A 87 -11.79 -3.45 9.82
C LYS A 87 -11.32 -2.79 8.53
N ALA A 88 -10.00 -2.61 8.37
CA ALA A 88 -9.43 -2.05 7.15
C ALA A 88 -9.63 -2.97 5.94
N GLY A 89 -10.08 -4.22 6.16
CA GLY A 89 -10.08 -5.25 5.15
C GLY A 89 -8.64 -5.61 4.75
N ASN A 90 -8.47 -6.64 3.95
CA ASN A 90 -7.22 -6.87 3.22
C ASN A 90 -7.07 -5.80 2.12
N THR A 91 -6.83 -4.56 2.51
CA THR A 91 -6.03 -3.70 1.65
C THR A 91 -4.62 -4.29 1.74
N THR A 92 -4.38 -5.33 0.95
CA THR A 92 -3.06 -5.51 0.38
C THR A 92 -2.75 -4.17 -0.27
N THR A 93 -2.08 -3.29 0.44
CA THR A 93 -1.22 -2.32 -0.20
C THR A 93 -0.15 -3.19 -0.86
N ASN A 94 -0.50 -3.75 -2.03
CA ASN A 94 0.50 -4.07 -3.00
C ASN A 94 1.24 -2.74 -3.14
N ASN A 95 2.47 -2.66 -2.66
CA ASN A 95 3.42 -1.64 -3.08
C ASN A 95 3.69 -1.93 -4.56
N LEU A 96 2.67 -1.67 -5.38
CA LEU A 96 2.79 -1.72 -6.81
C LEU A 96 3.66 -0.53 -7.17
N ASN A 97 4.92 -0.78 -7.44
CA ASN A 97 5.79 0.23 -8.03
C ASN A 97 5.27 0.48 -9.45
N LEU A 98 4.44 1.52 -9.57
CA LEU A 98 3.94 1.91 -10.88
C LEU A 98 5.08 2.43 -11.74
N ASN A 99 5.10 2.01 -13.01
CA ASN A 99 5.94 2.60 -14.03
C ASN A 99 5.53 4.05 -14.29
N SER A 100 6.50 4.94 -14.47
CA SER A 100 6.20 6.32 -14.87
C SER A 100 5.54 6.33 -16.23
N TYR A 101 4.51 7.17 -16.40
CA TYR A 101 3.88 7.42 -17.70
C TYR A 101 4.93 7.80 -18.75
N GLY A 102 4.92 7.09 -19.86
CA GLY A 102 5.92 7.15 -20.93
C GLY A 102 7.10 6.19 -20.76
N ASN A 103 7.12 5.37 -19.69
CA ASN A 103 8.13 4.34 -19.42
C ASN A 103 7.46 3.02 -19.03
N GLU A 104 6.41 2.65 -19.73
CA GLU A 104 5.66 1.41 -19.52
C GLU A 104 6.51 0.19 -19.92
N ASP A 105 6.34 -0.92 -19.21
CA ASP A 105 6.88 -2.21 -19.64
C ASP A 105 6.00 -2.79 -20.78
N LEU A 106 6.56 -2.83 -21.98
CA LEU A 106 5.91 -3.31 -23.18
C LEU A 106 6.24 -4.78 -23.51
N SER A 107 6.96 -5.48 -22.66
CA SER A 107 7.45 -6.85 -22.88
C SER A 107 6.36 -7.88 -23.17
N HIS A 108 5.14 -7.63 -22.74
CA HIS A 108 3.96 -8.47 -22.96
C HIS A 108 3.32 -8.27 -24.33
N LEU A 109 3.66 -7.20 -25.06
CA LEU A 109 3.12 -6.89 -26.39
C LEU A 109 3.87 -7.69 -27.46
N THR A 110 3.38 -8.87 -27.75
CA THR A 110 3.99 -9.74 -28.77
C THR A 110 3.82 -9.18 -30.19
N ASP A 111 4.69 -9.57 -31.10
CA ASP A 111 4.58 -9.20 -32.51
C ASP A 111 3.29 -9.73 -33.15
N SER A 112 2.83 -10.90 -32.74
CA SER A 112 1.54 -11.47 -33.16
C SER A 112 0.37 -10.58 -32.73
N PHE A 113 0.40 -10.03 -31.51
CA PHE A 113 -0.61 -9.09 -31.02
C PHE A 113 -0.62 -7.81 -31.85
N LYS A 114 0.54 -7.17 -32.03
CA LYS A 114 0.68 -5.94 -32.83
C LYS A 114 0.24 -6.14 -34.27
N THR A 115 0.65 -7.23 -34.89
CA THR A 115 0.21 -7.64 -36.26
C THR A 115 -1.31 -7.85 -36.30
N GLY A 116 -1.90 -8.45 -35.25
CA GLY A 116 -3.35 -8.60 -35.13
C GLY A 116 -4.08 -7.24 -35.14
N LEU A 117 -3.53 -6.23 -34.49
CA LEU A 117 -4.08 -4.87 -34.46
C LEU A 117 -4.00 -4.20 -35.84
N LEU A 118 -2.91 -4.37 -36.59
CA LEU A 118 -2.74 -3.81 -37.93
C LEU A 118 -3.76 -4.34 -38.96
N LYS A 119 -4.34 -5.53 -38.73
CA LYS A 119 -5.40 -6.09 -39.58
C LYS A 119 -6.72 -5.31 -39.50
N GLY A 120 -6.92 -4.52 -38.43
CA GLY A 120 -8.09 -3.65 -38.23
C GLY A 120 -7.68 -2.26 -37.75
N PRO A 121 -7.06 -1.43 -38.62
CA PRO A 121 -6.30 -0.25 -38.21
C PRO A 121 -7.15 0.83 -37.53
N PHE A 122 -8.43 0.98 -37.88
CA PHE A 122 -9.30 2.02 -37.32
C PHE A 122 -9.62 1.86 -35.83
N GLY A 123 -9.40 0.69 -35.25
CA GLY A 123 -9.54 0.43 -33.80
C GLY A 123 -8.23 0.09 -33.09
N MET A 124 -7.10 0.14 -33.78
CA MET A 124 -5.82 -0.38 -33.26
C MET A 124 -5.27 0.44 -32.09
N ILE A 125 -5.38 1.79 -32.13
CA ILE A 125 -4.82 2.66 -31.11
C ILE A 125 -5.54 2.49 -29.75
N PRO A 126 -6.87 2.55 -29.64
CA PRO A 126 -7.56 2.29 -28.38
C PRO A 126 -7.25 0.92 -27.78
N LYS A 127 -7.20 -0.14 -28.60
CA LYS A 127 -6.86 -1.49 -28.14
C LYS A 127 -5.40 -1.62 -27.66
N MET A 128 -4.48 -0.92 -28.29
CA MET A 128 -3.09 -0.85 -27.86
C MET A 128 -2.98 -0.18 -26.47
N ILE A 129 -3.69 0.94 -26.28
CA ILE A 129 -3.75 1.65 -25.00
C ILE A 129 -4.33 0.77 -23.90
N GLU A 130 -5.41 0.05 -24.18
CA GLU A 130 -6.00 -0.91 -23.26
C GLU A 130 -4.99 -2.00 -22.85
N ALA A 131 -4.29 -2.57 -23.82
CA ALA A 131 -3.29 -3.60 -23.58
C ALA A 131 -2.08 -3.11 -22.77
N ILE A 132 -1.68 -1.84 -22.93
CA ILE A 132 -0.55 -1.26 -22.20
C ILE A 132 -0.94 -0.88 -20.78
N HIS A 133 -2.01 -0.08 -20.62
CA HIS A 133 -2.30 0.60 -19.35
C HIS A 133 -3.33 -0.10 -18.48
N PHE A 134 -4.11 -1.04 -19.05
CA PHE A 134 -5.24 -1.69 -18.36
C PHE A 134 -5.16 -3.22 -18.36
N ASN A 135 -4.01 -3.76 -18.69
CA ASN A 135 -3.73 -5.20 -18.59
C ASN A 135 -3.58 -5.61 -17.12
N ASN A 136 -4.35 -6.63 -16.69
CA ASN A 136 -4.27 -7.16 -15.33
C ASN A 136 -2.97 -7.94 -15.05
N GLU A 137 -2.31 -8.42 -16.09
CA GLU A 137 -1.01 -9.10 -15.97
C GLU A 137 0.17 -8.12 -15.82
N LYS A 138 -0.07 -6.82 -16.09
CA LYS A 138 0.92 -5.75 -15.99
C LYS A 138 0.38 -4.58 -15.15
N PRO A 139 0.04 -4.83 -13.88
CA PRO A 139 -0.56 -3.82 -13.02
C PRO A 139 0.36 -2.62 -12.76
N GLU A 140 1.68 -2.77 -12.93
CA GLU A 140 2.67 -1.70 -12.85
C GLU A 140 2.50 -0.62 -13.93
N ASN A 141 1.83 -0.94 -15.04
CA ASN A 141 1.53 0.01 -16.10
C ASN A 141 0.21 0.79 -15.90
N LYS A 142 -0.54 0.54 -14.80
CA LYS A 142 -1.77 1.29 -14.48
C LYS A 142 -1.43 2.71 -13.98
N ASN A 143 -0.79 3.48 -14.82
CA ASN A 143 -0.19 4.79 -14.53
C ASN A 143 -0.97 5.99 -15.06
N ILE A 144 -2.19 5.76 -15.56
CA ILE A 144 -3.13 6.76 -16.05
C ILE A 144 -4.51 6.52 -15.43
N SER A 145 -5.21 7.59 -15.00
CA SER A 145 -6.54 7.48 -14.40
C SER A 145 -7.38 8.72 -14.69
N LEU A 146 -8.62 8.51 -15.14
CA LEU A 146 -9.57 9.56 -15.41
C LEU A 146 -10.54 9.72 -14.22
N THR A 147 -10.28 10.69 -13.37
CA THR A 147 -11.01 10.90 -12.11
C THR A 147 -12.37 11.56 -12.27
N ASN A 148 -12.59 12.34 -13.35
CA ASN A 148 -13.85 13.03 -13.60
C ASN A 148 -14.13 13.14 -15.11
N LYS A 149 -15.28 12.60 -15.52
CA LYS A 149 -15.71 12.59 -16.93
C LYS A 149 -15.91 14.00 -17.52
N LYS A 150 -16.35 14.95 -16.70
CA LYS A 150 -16.72 16.30 -17.13
C LYS A 150 -15.56 17.29 -17.15
N GLU A 151 -14.49 17.01 -16.42
CA GLU A 151 -13.33 17.91 -16.35
C GLU A 151 -12.30 17.61 -17.43
N ASN A 152 -11.64 18.67 -17.91
CA ASN A 152 -10.50 18.53 -18.80
C ASN A 152 -9.21 18.26 -18.01
N LYS A 153 -9.28 17.31 -17.06
CA LYS A 153 -8.15 16.87 -16.22
C LYS A 153 -8.07 15.35 -16.18
N ILE A 154 -6.85 14.86 -16.18
CA ILE A 154 -6.51 13.44 -16.06
C ILE A 154 -5.33 13.32 -15.09
N LYS A 155 -5.23 12.21 -14.38
CA LYS A 155 -4.06 11.89 -13.54
C LYS A 155 -3.13 10.96 -14.30
N ILE A 156 -1.85 11.25 -14.24
CA ILE A 156 -0.78 10.36 -14.68
C ILE A 156 0.21 10.15 -13.54
N PHE A 157 0.80 8.96 -13.44
CA PHE A 157 1.87 8.68 -12.51
C PHE A 157 3.21 8.97 -13.20
N LYS A 158 3.96 9.94 -12.68
CA LYS A 158 5.24 10.35 -13.24
C LYS A 158 6.21 10.75 -12.13
N ASN A 159 7.46 10.29 -12.23
CA ASN A 159 8.51 10.58 -11.24
C ASN A 159 8.10 10.22 -9.80
N GLY A 160 7.50 9.03 -9.62
CA GLY A 160 7.12 8.50 -8.30
C GLY A 160 5.88 9.14 -7.67
N LYS A 161 5.11 9.95 -8.39
CA LYS A 161 3.90 10.62 -7.88
C LYS A 161 2.81 10.79 -8.93
N TRP A 162 1.56 10.84 -8.48
CA TRP A 162 0.43 11.20 -9.31
C TRP A 162 0.37 12.71 -9.55
N ALA A 163 0.23 13.11 -10.79
CA ALA A 163 0.10 14.51 -11.20
C ALA A 163 -1.15 14.71 -12.07
N TYR A 164 -1.83 15.86 -11.90
CA TYR A 164 -2.91 16.26 -12.79
C TYR A 164 -2.35 16.95 -14.02
N CYS A 165 -2.83 16.52 -15.20
CA CYS A 165 -2.51 17.10 -16.49
C CYS A 165 -3.81 17.50 -17.22
N LYS A 166 -3.67 18.29 -18.28
CA LYS A 166 -4.79 18.54 -19.20
C LYS A 166 -5.09 17.26 -19.97
N LYS A 167 -6.36 16.85 -19.94
CA LYS A 167 -6.82 15.64 -20.63
C LYS A 167 -6.55 15.70 -22.14
N THR A 168 -6.77 16.86 -22.75
CA THR A 168 -6.53 17.07 -24.18
C THR A 168 -5.09 16.75 -24.58
N ASP A 169 -4.12 17.19 -23.78
CA ASP A 169 -2.70 17.05 -24.08
C ASP A 169 -2.28 15.56 -23.93
N ILE A 170 -2.76 14.90 -22.88
CA ILE A 170 -2.47 13.47 -22.67
C ILE A 170 -3.15 12.58 -23.71
N LEU A 171 -4.37 12.91 -24.13
CA LEU A 171 -5.04 12.18 -25.22
C LEU A 171 -4.28 12.32 -26.56
N GLU A 172 -3.69 13.49 -26.81
CA GLU A 172 -2.85 13.70 -27.98
C GLU A 172 -1.56 12.87 -27.91
N ASP A 173 -0.85 12.96 -26.78
CA ASP A 173 0.39 12.22 -26.53
C ASP A 173 0.21 10.71 -26.66
N ILE A 174 -0.76 10.15 -25.92
CA ILE A 174 -1.00 8.70 -25.90
C ILE A 174 -1.45 8.18 -27.28
N MET A 175 -2.25 8.96 -28.00
CA MET A 175 -2.69 8.63 -29.35
C MET A 175 -1.49 8.53 -30.30
N HIS A 176 -0.61 9.55 -30.31
CA HIS A 176 0.55 9.58 -31.19
C HIS A 176 1.59 8.52 -30.82
N ASN A 177 1.89 8.36 -29.52
CA ASN A 177 2.88 7.38 -29.10
C ASN A 177 2.47 5.95 -29.50
N ASN A 178 1.19 5.60 -29.33
CA ASN A 178 0.69 4.29 -29.72
C ASN A 178 0.60 4.12 -31.25
N TYR A 179 0.29 5.19 -31.98
CA TYR A 179 0.36 5.18 -33.44
C TYR A 179 1.79 4.87 -33.89
N TYR A 180 2.80 5.57 -33.38
CA TYR A 180 4.19 5.36 -33.79
C TYR A 180 4.72 3.97 -33.44
N LEU A 181 4.32 3.40 -32.30
CA LEU A 181 4.69 2.01 -31.96
C LEU A 181 4.14 1.00 -32.99
N LEU A 182 2.91 1.21 -33.45
CA LEU A 182 2.28 0.34 -34.46
C LEU A 182 2.81 0.60 -35.87
N ASP A 183 3.10 1.85 -36.20
CA ASP A 183 3.69 2.24 -37.51
C ASP A 183 5.10 1.66 -37.66
N ALA A 184 5.93 1.74 -36.62
CA ALA A 184 7.24 1.10 -36.59
C ALA A 184 7.16 -0.42 -36.77
N HIS A 185 6.20 -1.06 -36.10
CA HIS A 185 5.97 -2.50 -36.27
C HIS A 185 5.48 -2.87 -37.69
N TYR A 186 4.68 -2.00 -38.32
CA TYR A 186 4.28 -2.19 -39.69
C TYR A 186 5.48 -2.12 -40.64
N ASP A 187 6.38 -1.15 -40.43
CA ASP A 187 7.58 -0.97 -41.24
C ASP A 187 8.56 -2.15 -41.07
N ASP A 188 8.68 -2.69 -39.87
CA ASP A 188 9.57 -3.83 -39.58
C ASP A 188 9.09 -5.15 -40.20
N ILE A 189 7.85 -5.56 -39.91
CA ILE A 189 7.36 -6.89 -40.29
C ILE A 189 5.94 -6.91 -40.90
N GLY A 190 5.14 -5.86 -40.65
CA GLY A 190 3.75 -5.83 -41.08
C GLY A 190 3.58 -5.90 -42.57
N ASN A 191 4.50 -5.28 -43.31
CA ASN A 191 4.49 -5.27 -44.75
C ASN A 191 4.69 -6.66 -45.38
N ASP A 192 5.36 -7.58 -44.72
CA ASP A 192 5.57 -8.95 -45.18
C ASP A 192 4.45 -9.90 -44.79
N ILE A 193 3.75 -9.62 -43.69
CA ILE A 193 2.75 -10.52 -43.11
C ILE A 193 1.32 -10.17 -43.53
N LEU A 194 1.04 -8.87 -43.79
CA LEU A 194 -0.30 -8.43 -44.17
C LEU A 194 -0.58 -8.72 -45.65
N ASN A 195 -1.81 -9.13 -45.95
CA ASN A 195 -2.25 -9.27 -47.34
C ASN A 195 -2.54 -7.89 -48.00
N ASP A 196 -2.72 -7.85 -49.29
CA ASP A 196 -2.88 -6.59 -50.06
C ASP A 196 -4.08 -5.76 -49.60
N VAL A 197 -5.18 -6.41 -49.21
CA VAL A 197 -6.38 -5.71 -48.69
C VAL A 197 -6.07 -5.04 -47.35
N GLN A 198 -5.35 -5.72 -46.46
CA GLN A 198 -4.95 -5.19 -45.15
C GLN A 198 -3.94 -4.06 -45.30
N LYS A 199 -2.98 -4.17 -46.22
CA LYS A 199 -2.04 -3.09 -46.56
C LYS A 199 -2.77 -1.85 -47.07
N LEU A 200 -3.75 -2.04 -47.93
CA LEU A 200 -4.56 -0.93 -48.45
C LEU A 200 -5.38 -0.26 -47.31
N GLN A 201 -5.97 -1.06 -46.44
CA GLN A 201 -6.69 -0.53 -45.28
C GLN A 201 -5.77 0.25 -44.34
N TYR A 202 -4.57 -0.25 -44.11
CA TYR A 202 -3.58 0.43 -43.26
C TYR A 202 -3.10 1.74 -43.92
N SER A 203 -2.80 1.75 -45.21
CA SER A 203 -2.45 2.97 -45.96
C SER A 203 -3.56 4.02 -45.87
N HIS A 204 -4.82 3.60 -46.07
CA HIS A 204 -5.97 4.51 -45.96
C HIS A 204 -6.13 5.08 -44.54
N PHE A 205 -5.89 4.25 -43.51
CA PHE A 205 -5.86 4.72 -42.13
C PHE A 205 -4.74 5.76 -41.91
N LYS A 206 -3.52 5.49 -42.42
CA LYS A 206 -2.34 6.36 -42.31
C LYS A 206 -2.60 7.73 -42.92
N ASP A 207 -3.21 7.77 -44.11
CA ASP A 207 -3.59 8.99 -44.81
C ASP A 207 -4.60 9.81 -43.98
N LYS A 208 -5.65 9.19 -43.49
CA LYS A 208 -6.68 9.83 -42.66
C LYS A 208 -6.17 10.30 -41.29
N PHE A 209 -5.23 9.55 -40.70
CA PHE A 209 -4.60 9.93 -39.43
C PHE A 209 -3.68 11.14 -39.65
N SER A 210 -2.88 11.14 -40.74
CA SER A 210 -1.97 12.23 -41.09
C SER A 210 -2.72 13.52 -41.44
N SER A 211 -3.83 13.42 -42.17
CA SER A 211 -4.69 14.56 -42.48
C SER A 211 -5.46 15.10 -41.27
N GLY A 212 -5.53 14.35 -40.20
CA GLY A 212 -6.29 14.68 -38.99
C GLY A 212 -7.77 14.32 -39.05
N GLU A 213 -8.27 13.74 -40.13
CA GLU A 213 -9.68 13.41 -40.32
C GLU A 213 -10.23 12.52 -39.22
N ILE A 214 -9.47 11.50 -38.78
CA ILE A 214 -9.92 10.53 -37.75
C ILE A 214 -9.40 10.82 -36.35
N LYS A 215 -8.58 11.86 -36.13
CA LYS A 215 -8.00 12.16 -34.81
C LYS A 215 -9.04 12.43 -33.75
N LYS A 216 -10.14 13.11 -34.12
CA LYS A 216 -11.22 13.41 -33.18
C LYS A 216 -11.93 12.14 -32.71
N SER A 217 -12.35 11.28 -33.64
CA SER A 217 -13.01 10.01 -33.30
C SER A 217 -12.09 9.08 -32.52
N THR A 218 -10.82 8.97 -32.91
CA THR A 218 -9.84 8.19 -32.18
C THR A 218 -9.67 8.67 -30.72
N LYS A 219 -9.63 9.99 -30.47
CA LYS A 219 -9.60 10.53 -29.12
C LYS A 219 -10.87 10.23 -28.32
N GLU A 220 -12.04 10.25 -28.98
CA GLU A 220 -13.31 9.84 -28.36
C GLU A 220 -13.26 8.35 -27.94
N ASP A 221 -12.77 7.48 -28.79
CA ASP A 221 -12.60 6.05 -28.49
C ASP A 221 -11.60 5.81 -27.36
N ILE A 222 -10.45 6.50 -27.36
CA ILE A 222 -9.48 6.46 -26.26
C ILE A 222 -10.14 6.91 -24.94
N ASN A 223 -10.92 7.97 -24.98
CA ASN A 223 -11.62 8.48 -23.81
C ASN A 223 -12.62 7.44 -23.26
N LEU A 224 -13.27 6.65 -24.12
CA LEU A 224 -14.14 5.54 -23.69
C LEU A 224 -13.34 4.42 -23.01
N VAL A 225 -12.17 4.06 -23.52
CA VAL A 225 -11.27 3.10 -22.86
C VAL A 225 -10.89 3.58 -21.47
N LEU A 226 -10.46 4.84 -21.33
CA LEU A 226 -10.08 5.43 -20.04
C LEU A 226 -11.25 5.50 -19.03
N LEU A 227 -12.50 5.57 -19.52
CA LEU A 227 -13.69 5.62 -18.69
C LEU A 227 -14.18 4.26 -18.19
N ASN A 228 -13.86 3.20 -18.93
CA ASN A 228 -14.35 1.84 -18.66
C ASN A 228 -13.31 0.98 -17.93
N SER A 229 -12.16 1.54 -17.62
CA SER A 229 -10.98 0.83 -17.09
C SER A 229 -10.80 0.95 -15.56
N ASP A 230 -11.81 1.46 -14.84
CA ASP A 230 -11.86 1.55 -13.36
C ASP A 230 -12.23 0.22 -12.70
#